data_b05384ef5d68f771d69fcbccf4b79945
#
_entry.id   b05384ef5d68f771d69fcbccf4b79945
#
_cell.length_a   1.000
_cell.length_b   1.000
_cell.length_c   1.000
_cell.angle_alpha   90.00
_cell.angle_beta   90.00
_cell.angle_gamma   90.00
#
_symmetry.space_group_name_H-M   'P 1'
#
loop_
_entity.id
_entity.type
_entity.pdbx_description
1 polymer ?
#
loop_
_entity_poly.entity_id
_entity_poly.type
_entity_poly.pdbx_seq_one_letter_code
_entity_poly.pdbx_strand_id
1 'polypeptide(L)' 'MRYRLDVFRDAALSERVERLSLSARSDAAARERAEAVRWRCECAGQSRALVLTREDGAAVARMGSRRLSGYGD' A
#
# COMPACT_ATOMS: atom_id res chain seq x y z
N MET A 1 -15.71 -7.10 -4.04
CA MET A 1 -15.06 -6.12 -4.92
C MET A 1 -13.58 -6.43 -5.01
N ARG A 2 -13.02 -6.16 -6.16
CA ARG A 2 -11.60 -6.41 -6.41
C ARG A 2 -10.80 -5.13 -6.31
N TYR A 3 -9.59 -5.26 -5.78
CA TYR A 3 -8.68 -4.15 -5.60
C TYR A 3 -7.30 -4.55 -6.07
N ARG A 4 -6.49 -3.56 -6.40
CA ARG A 4 -5.10 -3.76 -6.77
C ARG A 4 -4.23 -2.99 -5.80
N LEU A 5 -3.23 -3.67 -5.24
CA LEU A 5 -2.28 -3.04 -4.35
C LEU A 5 -0.92 -3.04 -5.03
N ASP A 6 -0.44 -1.85 -5.34
CA ASP A 6 0.88 -1.68 -5.91
C ASP A 6 1.86 -1.29 -4.81
N VAL A 7 2.97 -2.02 -4.74
CA VAL A 7 4.01 -1.78 -3.75
C VAL A 7 5.20 -1.17 -4.48
N PHE A 8 5.63 0.00 -4.03
CA PHE A 8 6.73 0.72 -4.65
C PHE A 8 7.93 0.77 -3.73
N ARG A 9 9.10 0.91 -4.33
CA ARG A 9 10.35 0.93 -3.58
C ARG A 9 10.42 2.13 -2.64
N ASP A 10 9.88 3.27 -3.05
CA ASP A 10 9.98 4.48 -2.26
C ASP A 10 8.75 5.36 -2.45
N ALA A 11 8.69 6.44 -1.69
CA ALA A 11 7.55 7.35 -1.69
C ALA A 11 7.38 8.11 -3.01
N ALA A 12 8.41 8.13 -3.85
CA ALA A 12 8.32 8.77 -5.15
C ALA A 12 7.50 7.97 -6.14
N LEU A 13 7.18 6.70 -5.81
CA LEU A 13 6.38 5.81 -6.65
C LEU A 13 7.01 5.60 -8.02
N SER A 14 8.33 5.66 -8.09
CA SER A 14 9.04 5.59 -9.36
C SER A 14 9.31 4.17 -9.81
N GLU A 15 9.39 3.24 -8.86
CA GLU A 15 9.70 1.85 -9.19
C GLU A 15 8.78 0.92 -8.42
N ARG A 16 7.88 0.27 -9.16
CA ARG A 16 6.98 -0.71 -8.56
C ARG A 16 7.73 -2.03 -8.40
N VAL A 17 7.74 -2.55 -7.17
CA VAL A 17 8.43 -3.80 -6.87
C VAL A 17 7.46 -4.98 -6.83
N GLU A 18 6.17 -4.72 -6.62
CA GLU A 18 5.20 -5.81 -6.54
C GLU A 18 3.80 -5.29 -6.81
N ARG A 19 2.95 -6.16 -7.35
CA ARG A 19 1.53 -5.87 -7.53
C ARG A 19 0.72 -7.03 -7.00
N LEU A 20 -0.22 -6.73 -6.11
CA LEU A 20 -1.07 -7.74 -5.50
C LEU A 20 -2.52 -7.47 -5.85
N SER A 21 -3.28 -8.55 -6.03
CA SER A 21 -4.73 -8.45 -6.20
C SER A 21 -5.37 -8.88 -4.90
N LEU A 22 -6.35 -8.10 -4.46
CA LEU A 22 -7.11 -8.46 -3.27
C LEU A 22 -8.60 -8.39 -3.55
N SER A 23 -9.34 -9.14 -2.75
CA SER A 23 -10.80 -9.04 -2.71
C SER A 23 -11.20 -8.58 -1.33
N ALA A 24 -12.14 -7.66 -1.27
CA ALA A 24 -12.64 -7.16 0.00
C ALA A 24 -14.07 -6.69 -0.21
N ARG A 25 -14.85 -6.65 0.85
CA ARG A 25 -16.25 -6.27 0.75
C ARG A 25 -16.45 -4.76 0.76
N SER A 26 -15.43 -4.02 1.12
CA SER A 26 -15.53 -2.55 1.19
C SER A 26 -14.14 -1.94 1.08
N ASP A 27 -14.10 -0.62 0.84
CA ASP A 27 -12.83 0.10 0.81
C ASP A 27 -12.13 0.02 2.16
N ALA A 28 -12.89 0.06 3.25
CA ALA A 28 -12.30 -0.03 4.58
C ALA A 28 -11.62 -1.38 4.80
N ALA A 29 -12.28 -2.47 4.38
CA ALA A 29 -11.69 -3.79 4.51
C ALA A 29 -10.46 -3.95 3.62
N ALA A 30 -10.50 -3.39 2.42
CA ALA A 30 -9.35 -3.43 1.52
C ALA A 30 -8.18 -2.66 2.12
N ARG A 31 -8.48 -1.52 2.75
CA ARG A 31 -7.45 -0.71 3.39
C ARG A 31 -6.80 -1.46 4.54
N GLU A 32 -7.57 -2.20 5.31
CA GLU A 32 -7.01 -3.02 6.40
C GLU A 32 -6.04 -4.07 5.87
N ARG A 33 -6.39 -4.69 4.75
CA ARG A 33 -5.50 -5.68 4.15
C ARG A 33 -4.22 -5.03 3.65
N ALA A 34 -4.33 -3.83 3.08
CA ALA A 34 -3.15 -3.09 2.62
C ALA A 34 -2.26 -2.70 3.80
N GLU A 35 -2.88 -2.33 4.92
CA GLU A 35 -2.12 -2.01 6.13
C GLU A 35 -1.34 -3.22 6.63
N ALA A 36 -1.92 -4.41 6.52
CA ALA A 36 -1.21 -5.62 6.93
C ALA A 36 0.02 -5.86 6.07
N VAL A 37 -0.08 -5.58 4.77
CA VAL A 37 1.07 -5.70 3.87
C VAL A 37 2.14 -4.67 4.24
N ARG A 38 1.72 -3.43 4.50
CA ARG A 38 2.64 -2.38 4.91
C ARG A 38 3.37 -2.77 6.19
N TRP A 39 2.63 -3.29 7.16
CA TRP A 39 3.21 -3.71 8.43
C TRP A 39 4.25 -4.81 8.23
N ARG A 40 3.93 -5.77 7.35
CA ARG A 40 4.87 -6.85 7.06
C ARG A 40 6.17 -6.30 6.45
N CYS A 41 6.06 -5.33 5.56
CA CYS A 41 7.24 -4.72 4.97
C CYS A 41 8.08 -4.01 6.04
N GLU A 42 7.44 -3.29 6.94
CA GLU A 42 8.16 -2.60 8.01
C GLU A 42 8.85 -3.56 8.95
N CYS A 43 8.20 -4.68 9.27
CA CYS A 43 8.81 -5.71 10.10
C CYS A 43 10.04 -6.34 9.43
N ALA A 44 10.05 -6.36 8.11
CA ALA A 44 11.20 -6.86 7.35
C ALA A 44 12.27 -5.79 7.14
N GLY A 45 12.09 -4.60 7.69
CA GLY A 45 13.04 -3.52 7.55
C GLY A 45 12.98 -2.80 6.21
N GLN A 46 11.89 -2.96 5.48
CA GLN A 46 11.73 -2.38 4.16
C GLN A 46 10.82 -1.16 4.23
N SER A 47 11.29 -0.03 3.72
CA SER A 47 10.47 1.18 3.65
C SER A 47 9.81 1.22 2.28
N ARG A 48 8.54 0.82 2.23
CA ARG A 48 7.79 0.75 0.98
C ARG A 48 6.64 1.74 0.97
N ALA A 49 6.27 2.18 -0.21
CA ALA A 49 5.07 2.97 -0.41
C ALA A 49 4.05 2.09 -1.13
N LEU A 50 2.79 2.20 -0.74
CA LEU A 50 1.73 1.36 -1.28
C LEU A 50 0.61 2.23 -1.83
N VAL A 51 0.03 1.80 -2.94
CA VAL A 51 -1.12 2.47 -3.54
C VAL A 51 -2.22 1.44 -3.72
N LEU A 52 -3.35 1.68 -3.08
CA LEU A 52 -4.51 0.80 -3.17
C LEU A 52 -5.49 1.40 -4.16
N THR A 53 -5.87 0.63 -5.17
CA THR A 53 -6.71 1.10 -6.26
C THR A 53 -7.87 0.13 -6.45
N ARG A 54 -9.06 0.67 -6.72
CA ARG A 54 -10.20 -0.16 -7.09
C ARG A 54 -10.01 -0.72 -8.48
N GLU A 55 -10.80 -1.74 -8.78
CA GLU A 55 -10.81 -2.39 -10.08
C GLU A 55 -11.04 -1.41 -11.23
N ASP A 56 -11.85 -0.39 -10.99
CA ASP A 56 -12.17 0.62 -12.00
C ASP A 56 -11.10 1.70 -12.16
N GLY A 57 -10.02 1.62 -11.39
CA GLY A 57 -8.93 2.57 -11.46
C GLY A 57 -8.98 3.68 -10.43
N ALA A 58 -10.05 3.75 -9.63
CA ALA A 58 -10.17 4.80 -8.62
C ALA A 58 -9.24 4.55 -7.46
N ALA A 59 -8.48 5.55 -7.08
CA ALA A 59 -7.57 5.44 -5.95
C ALA A 59 -8.35 5.39 -4.64
N VAL A 60 -8.02 4.43 -3.78
CA VAL A 60 -8.66 4.26 -2.49
C VAL A 60 -7.79 4.83 -1.38
N ALA A 61 -6.49 4.53 -1.41
CA ALA A 61 -5.60 4.96 -0.36
C ALA A 61 -4.16 4.94 -0.85
N ARG A 62 -3.33 5.77 -0.25
CA ARG A 62 -1.88 5.76 -0.44
C ARG A 62 -1.26 5.68 0.93
N MET A 63 -0.27 4.79 1.07
CA MET A 63 0.38 4.56 2.36
C MET A 63 1.87 4.56 2.17
N GLY A 64 2.56 5.23 3.08
CA GLY A 64 4.00 5.16 3.12
C GLY A 64 4.44 4.38 4.35
N SER A 65 5.69 3.99 4.37
CA SER A 65 6.28 3.45 5.57
C SER A 65 6.31 4.54 6.64
N ARG A 66 6.19 4.16 7.91
CA ARG A 66 6.31 5.11 9.00
C ARG A 66 7.67 5.80 8.98
N ARG A 67 8.69 5.11 8.50
CA ARG A 67 10.01 5.70 8.37
C ARG A 67 10.03 6.82 7.35
N LEU A 68 9.20 6.71 6.32
CA LEU A 68 9.13 7.72 5.29
C LEU A 68 8.36 8.95 5.74
N SER A 69 7.38 8.76 6.59
CA SER A 69 6.61 9.88 7.12
C SER A 69 7.30 10.51 8.31
N GLY A 70 8.40 9.98 8.69
CA GLY A 70 9.25 10.26 9.74
C GLY A 70 9.49 11.45 10.41
N TYR A 71 9.51 11.49 10.57
CA TYR A 71 9.46 12.01 11.28
C TYR A 71 9.58 12.96 11.55
N GLY A 72 9.61 13.08 11.50
CA GLY A 72 9.55 13.88 11.69
C GLY A 72 9.16 14.50 12.44
N ASP A 73 9.04 14.39 12.49
CA ASP A 73 8.70 14.75 13.03
C ASP A 73 8.74 14.89 13.41
#